data_f77b6dd8a110600959b0844fbde6fcd1
#
_entry.id   f77b6dd8a110600959b0844fbde6fcd1
#
_cell.length_a   1.000
_cell.length_b   1.000
_cell.length_c   1.000
_cell.angle_alpha   90.00
_cell.angle_beta   90.00
_cell.angle_gamma   90.00
#
_symmetry.space_group_name_H-M   'P 1'
#
loop_
_entity.id
_entity.type
_entity.pdbx_description
1 polymer ?
#
loop_
_entity_poly.entity_id
_entity_poly.type
_entity_poly.pdbx_seq_one_letter_code
_entity_poly.pdbx_strand_id
1 'polypeptide(L)'
;MSETLAARGHRVHIVTYPFGEDLPVGAAKLWRPWYWSKSNRLHAGPSWKKILLDLFLLIKVLRVIRSEQIDIIHGHNYEGALIGFVARLLTGRPLVYNAVNLMADELPTYGFIKPKFLAKPFARILDRVVTKIPDYFITVTKELREALIKRGAPADRMTFIPCGVKTEMFDGSDGTSLRVRHNVGERPVVMYTGINSPFQRIDYLLRAFSQTLKEAPATLLMVVSPLKHDPDLAANRALAESLGINKSVKWIEGHTLAELPDYLAMASVAAISRPDVPGHPIKLLNYMAAAKPIVCFDGAAKGVRHMQEAYVAPDNDWQELGRAILTLLRDPELAARLGDNAKEMVARDYDWSRLCGKVEDIYDSVMTPEAQPVRLPTSIDTRRRSATVTKLEPVQAISVAETREPIQTKVKKSA
;
A
#
# COMPACT_ATOMS: atom_id res chain seq x y z
N MET A 1 -2.44 9.30 -4.37
CA MET A 1 -3.54 10.20 -3.91
C MET A 1 -3.09 11.65 -3.86
N SER A 2 -2.16 12.05 -2.98
CA SER A 2 -1.77 13.47 -2.80
C SER A 2 -1.29 14.15 -4.09
N GLU A 3 -0.43 13.50 -4.87
CA GLU A 3 0.02 14.00 -6.17
C GLU A 3 -1.13 14.18 -7.16
N THR A 4 -2.06 13.20 -7.19
CA THR A 4 -3.20 13.23 -8.11
C THR A 4 -4.18 14.35 -7.73
N LEU A 5 -4.45 14.54 -6.43
CA LEU A 5 -5.27 15.67 -5.97
C LEU A 5 -4.60 17.01 -6.32
N ALA A 6 -3.27 17.12 -6.14
CA ALA A 6 -2.53 18.32 -6.52
C ALA A 6 -2.59 18.58 -8.04
N ALA A 7 -2.49 17.53 -8.86
CA ALA A 7 -2.63 17.62 -10.32
C ALA A 7 -4.07 18.02 -10.75
N ARG A 8 -5.08 17.75 -9.93
CA ARG A 8 -6.47 18.14 -10.13
C ARG A 8 -6.79 19.57 -9.67
N GLY A 9 -5.77 20.30 -9.18
CA GLY A 9 -5.88 21.72 -8.82
C GLY A 9 -5.98 22.02 -7.33
N HIS A 10 -5.97 21.00 -6.46
CA HIS A 10 -5.97 21.22 -5.01
C HIS A 10 -4.59 21.65 -4.51
N ARG A 11 -4.53 22.54 -3.52
CA ARG A 11 -3.31 22.90 -2.81
C ARG A 11 -3.04 21.87 -1.71
N VAL A 12 -2.25 20.84 -2.01
CA VAL A 12 -2.00 19.72 -1.11
C VAL A 12 -0.72 19.95 -0.31
N HIS A 13 -0.82 19.85 1.02
CA HIS A 13 0.28 19.98 1.97
C HIS A 13 0.42 18.67 2.74
N ILE A 14 1.55 17.99 2.57
CA ILE A 14 1.88 16.74 3.26
C ILE A 14 2.73 17.09 4.47
N VAL A 15 2.26 16.80 5.68
CA VAL A 15 3.04 16.95 6.90
C VAL A 15 3.36 15.57 7.45
N THR A 16 4.64 15.26 7.59
CA THR A 16 5.13 13.93 8.00
C THR A 16 6.27 14.04 8.99
N TYR A 17 6.69 12.92 9.58
CA TYR A 17 7.81 12.87 10.52
C TYR A 17 9.13 13.38 9.88
N PRO A 18 10.10 13.83 10.71
CA PRO A 18 11.35 14.43 10.24
C PRO A 18 12.35 13.41 9.64
N PHE A 19 11.92 12.20 9.35
CA PHE A 19 12.73 11.11 8.84
C PHE A 19 12.29 10.68 7.43
N GLY A 20 13.17 9.94 6.75
CA GLY A 20 12.95 9.45 5.40
C GLY A 20 13.51 10.40 4.34
N GLU A 21 13.54 9.92 3.11
CA GLU A 21 14.00 10.68 1.95
C GLU A 21 12.89 11.65 1.47
N ASP A 22 13.30 12.79 0.93
CA ASP A 22 12.36 13.72 0.27
C ASP A 22 12.09 13.19 -1.13
N LEU A 23 10.98 12.46 -1.26
CA LEU A 23 10.52 11.97 -2.56
C LEU A 23 9.80 13.10 -3.31
N PRO A 24 9.87 13.12 -4.64
CA PRO A 24 9.08 14.03 -5.44
C PRO A 24 7.59 13.74 -5.21
N VAL A 25 6.84 14.78 -4.85
CA VAL A 25 5.40 14.68 -4.55
C VAL A 25 4.55 15.47 -5.55
N GLY A 26 5.08 15.66 -6.76
CA GLY A 26 4.43 16.46 -7.80
C GLY A 26 4.24 17.91 -7.37
N ALA A 27 3.05 18.47 -7.57
CA ALA A 27 2.71 19.83 -7.17
C ALA A 27 2.34 19.96 -5.66
N ALA A 28 2.30 18.86 -4.90
CA ALA A 28 2.08 18.91 -3.46
C ALA A 28 3.33 19.43 -2.73
N LYS A 29 3.13 20.06 -1.57
CA LYS A 29 4.24 20.57 -0.72
C LYS A 29 4.48 19.60 0.44
N LEU A 30 5.74 19.19 0.64
CA LEU A 30 6.16 18.34 1.75
C LEU A 30 6.69 19.21 2.91
N TRP A 31 6.21 18.94 4.12
CA TRP A 31 6.60 19.62 5.33
C TRP A 31 7.07 18.64 6.38
N ARG A 32 8.23 18.94 7.02
CA ARG A 32 8.76 18.16 8.13
C ARG A 32 8.95 19.07 9.35
N PRO A 33 8.64 18.60 10.57
CA PRO A 33 9.00 19.34 11.79
C PRO A 33 10.51 19.33 11.97
N TRP A 34 11.04 20.37 12.61
CA TRP A 34 12.43 20.35 13.04
C TRP A 34 12.64 19.31 14.16
N TYR A 35 13.75 18.59 14.09
CA TYR A 35 14.11 17.59 15.09
C TYR A 35 15.64 17.51 15.21
N TRP A 36 16.15 17.45 16.46
CA TRP A 36 17.59 17.55 16.73
C TRP A 36 18.34 16.23 16.64
N SER A 37 17.68 15.08 16.62
CA SER A 37 18.36 13.79 16.61
C SER A 37 18.77 13.38 15.21
N LYS A 38 20.04 12.95 15.08
CA LYS A 38 20.59 12.40 13.85
C LYS A 38 20.16 10.93 13.61
N SER A 39 19.37 10.33 14.51
CA SER A 39 18.88 8.96 14.37
C SER A 39 17.76 8.91 13.33
N ASN A 40 18.08 8.47 12.14
CA ASN A 40 17.11 8.34 11.02
C ASN A 40 16.23 7.08 11.09
N ARG A 41 16.10 6.43 12.25
CA ARG A 41 15.32 5.20 12.39
C ARG A 41 14.10 5.42 13.27
N LEU A 42 12.93 5.36 12.67
CA LEU A 42 11.67 5.24 13.38
C LEU A 42 11.35 3.74 13.54
N HIS A 43 11.15 3.28 14.78
CA HIS A 43 10.64 1.93 14.99
C HIS A 43 9.13 1.92 14.74
N ALA A 44 8.63 0.91 14.02
CA ALA A 44 7.21 0.68 13.90
C ALA A 44 6.59 0.44 15.29
N GLY A 45 5.40 0.99 15.52
CA GLY A 45 4.68 0.87 16.80
C GLY A 45 4.94 2.00 17.80
N PRO A 46 4.17 2.01 18.91
CA PRO A 46 4.24 3.05 19.91
C PRO A 46 5.57 3.03 20.68
N SER A 47 6.13 4.21 20.91
CA SER A 47 7.32 4.42 21.74
C SER A 47 7.26 5.80 22.42
N TRP A 48 7.96 5.97 23.55
CA TRP A 48 8.03 7.26 24.23
C TRP A 48 8.62 8.37 23.34
N LYS A 49 9.55 8.03 22.47
CA LYS A 49 10.12 8.97 21.49
C LYS A 49 9.06 9.42 20.47
N LYS A 50 8.11 8.56 20.13
CA LYS A 50 7.04 8.86 19.19
C LYS A 50 6.07 9.90 19.75
N ILE A 51 5.77 9.88 21.05
CA ILE A 51 4.93 10.89 21.70
C ILE A 51 5.51 12.30 21.53
N LEU A 52 6.84 12.43 21.70
CA LEU A 52 7.51 13.70 21.49
C LEU A 52 7.51 14.11 20.02
N LEU A 53 7.70 13.17 19.12
CA LEU A 53 7.63 13.41 17.67
C LEU A 53 6.22 13.84 17.25
N ASP A 54 5.18 13.21 17.82
CA ASP A 54 3.78 13.57 17.57
C ASP A 54 3.47 15.02 18.04
N LEU A 55 4.08 15.45 19.13
CA LEU A 55 3.97 16.84 19.59
C LEU A 55 4.60 17.81 18.57
N PHE A 56 5.82 17.52 18.08
CA PHE A 56 6.44 18.37 17.05
C PHE A 56 5.66 18.33 15.74
N LEU A 57 5.11 17.17 15.38
CA LEU A 57 4.28 17.00 14.21
C LEU A 57 2.99 17.85 14.35
N LEU A 58 2.32 17.81 15.50
CA LEU A 58 1.16 18.64 15.80
C LEU A 58 1.46 20.14 15.67
N ILE A 59 2.58 20.60 16.26
CA ILE A 59 2.99 22.01 16.15
C ILE A 59 3.21 22.39 14.68
N LYS A 60 3.84 21.50 13.89
CA LYS A 60 4.05 21.74 12.47
C LYS A 60 2.73 21.77 11.70
N VAL A 61 1.81 20.84 11.98
CA VAL A 61 0.46 20.79 11.39
C VAL A 61 -0.29 22.11 11.66
N LEU A 62 -0.32 22.58 12.91
CA LEU A 62 -1.00 23.83 13.29
C LEU A 62 -0.40 25.06 12.60
N ARG A 63 0.94 25.09 12.45
CA ARG A 63 1.61 26.17 11.71
C ARG A 63 1.21 26.15 10.23
N VAL A 64 1.25 24.99 9.60
CA VAL A 64 0.87 24.83 8.18
C VAL A 64 -0.59 25.19 7.97
N ILE A 65 -1.50 24.75 8.85
CA ILE A 65 -2.93 25.08 8.75
C ILE A 65 -3.12 26.62 8.74
N ARG A 66 -2.40 27.33 9.60
CA ARG A 66 -2.53 28.81 9.69
C ARG A 66 -1.82 29.53 8.55
N SER A 67 -0.58 29.15 8.22
CA SER A 67 0.23 29.85 7.19
C SER A 67 -0.29 29.63 5.78
N GLU A 68 -0.79 28.44 5.49
CA GLU A 68 -1.26 28.03 4.16
C GLU A 68 -2.80 28.06 4.06
N GLN A 69 -3.50 28.48 5.13
CA GLN A 69 -4.96 28.58 5.19
C GLN A 69 -5.67 27.30 4.77
N ILE A 70 -5.33 26.19 5.40
CA ILE A 70 -5.85 24.85 5.11
C ILE A 70 -7.35 24.78 5.42
N ASP A 71 -8.13 24.19 4.53
CA ASP A 71 -9.56 24.00 4.66
C ASP A 71 -9.93 22.66 5.29
N ILE A 72 -9.21 21.58 4.95
CA ILE A 72 -9.50 20.21 5.39
C ILE A 72 -8.24 19.55 5.94
N ILE A 73 -8.39 18.82 7.04
CA ILE A 73 -7.36 17.96 7.61
C ILE A 73 -7.65 16.52 7.15
N HIS A 74 -6.69 15.88 6.49
CA HIS A 74 -6.79 14.48 6.08
C HIS A 74 -5.77 13.63 6.86
N GLY A 75 -6.22 12.95 7.91
CA GLY A 75 -5.39 12.12 8.78
C GLY A 75 -5.25 10.70 8.25
N HIS A 76 -4.01 10.23 8.12
CA HIS A 76 -3.70 8.84 7.79
C HIS A 76 -3.22 8.08 9.01
N ASN A 77 -3.67 6.85 9.18
CA ASN A 77 -3.38 6.01 10.35
C ASN A 77 -3.86 6.64 11.68
N TYR A 78 -3.61 5.96 12.79
CA TYR A 78 -4.05 6.41 14.13
C TYR A 78 -3.40 7.72 14.55
N GLU A 79 -2.11 7.90 14.27
CA GLU A 79 -1.39 9.12 14.59
C GLU A 79 -1.97 10.32 13.85
N GLY A 80 -2.25 10.14 12.56
CA GLY A 80 -2.91 11.17 11.75
C GLY A 80 -4.30 11.51 12.25
N ALA A 81 -5.08 10.52 12.73
CA ALA A 81 -6.39 10.75 13.33
C ALA A 81 -6.29 11.53 14.64
N LEU A 82 -5.38 11.15 15.55
CA LEU A 82 -5.23 11.80 16.85
C LEU A 82 -4.67 13.24 16.73
N ILE A 83 -3.63 13.43 15.93
CA ILE A 83 -3.06 14.76 15.66
C ILE A 83 -4.08 15.64 14.94
N GLY A 84 -4.78 15.07 13.94
CA GLY A 84 -5.83 15.76 13.22
C GLY A 84 -7.00 16.15 14.12
N PHE A 85 -7.35 15.33 15.11
CA PHE A 85 -8.38 15.66 16.09
C PHE A 85 -8.00 16.89 16.95
N VAL A 86 -6.79 16.91 17.48
CA VAL A 86 -6.32 18.07 18.25
C VAL A 86 -6.28 19.31 17.36
N ALA A 87 -5.80 19.18 16.14
CA ALA A 87 -5.78 20.27 15.17
C ALA A 87 -7.19 20.76 14.83
N ARG A 88 -8.17 19.85 14.64
CA ARG A 88 -9.58 20.16 14.43
C ARG A 88 -10.17 20.98 15.59
N LEU A 89 -9.93 20.55 16.83
CA LEU A 89 -10.41 21.27 18.02
C LEU A 89 -9.85 22.70 18.12
N LEU A 90 -8.57 22.89 17.72
CA LEU A 90 -7.88 24.19 17.82
C LEU A 90 -8.12 25.13 16.63
N THR A 91 -8.59 24.59 15.49
CA THR A 91 -8.70 25.37 14.25
C THR A 91 -10.11 25.38 13.65
N GLY A 92 -11.00 24.50 14.12
CA GLY A 92 -12.35 24.33 13.59
C GLY A 92 -12.39 23.66 12.19
N ARG A 93 -11.24 23.23 11.63
CA ARG A 93 -11.18 22.61 10.31
C ARG A 93 -11.67 21.16 10.36
N PRO A 94 -12.50 20.68 9.40
CA PRO A 94 -13.00 19.32 9.40
C PRO A 94 -11.86 18.30 9.22
N LEU A 95 -12.04 17.12 9.84
CA LEU A 95 -11.11 15.99 9.81
C LEU A 95 -11.69 14.83 9.02
N VAL A 96 -11.08 14.49 7.89
CA VAL A 96 -11.27 13.23 7.18
C VAL A 96 -10.21 12.24 7.64
N TYR A 97 -10.63 11.04 8.05
CA TYR A 97 -9.72 10.00 8.53
C TYR A 97 -9.62 8.84 7.54
N ASN A 98 -8.42 8.61 7.02
CA ASN A 98 -8.12 7.43 6.21
C ASN A 98 -7.67 6.27 7.11
N ALA A 99 -8.62 5.37 7.42
CA ALA A 99 -8.39 4.18 8.22
C ALA A 99 -7.79 3.07 7.36
N VAL A 100 -6.62 2.57 7.76
CA VAL A 100 -5.87 1.52 7.03
C VAL A 100 -5.97 0.18 7.74
N ASN A 101 -6.09 0.17 9.07
CA ASN A 101 -6.10 -1.02 9.93
C ASN A 101 -6.83 -0.74 11.25
N LEU A 102 -6.97 -1.79 12.07
CA LEU A 102 -7.44 -1.68 13.44
C LEU A 102 -6.29 -1.78 14.43
N MET A 103 -6.29 -0.91 15.44
CA MET A 103 -5.28 -0.96 16.50
C MET A 103 -5.37 -2.27 17.29
N ALA A 104 -6.56 -2.87 17.41
CA ALA A 104 -6.74 -4.17 18.06
C ALA A 104 -5.97 -5.31 17.40
N ASP A 105 -5.66 -5.19 16.11
CA ASP A 105 -4.92 -6.20 15.36
C ASP A 105 -3.41 -5.90 15.34
N GLU A 106 -3.02 -4.62 15.39
CA GLU A 106 -1.61 -4.23 15.32
C GLU A 106 -0.93 -4.10 16.70
N LEU A 107 -1.57 -3.47 17.67
CA LEU A 107 -0.95 -3.15 18.97
C LEU A 107 -0.37 -4.37 19.71
N PRO A 108 -1.04 -5.55 19.71
CA PRO A 108 -0.48 -6.74 20.33
C PRO A 108 0.83 -7.22 19.71
N THR A 109 1.07 -6.91 18.42
CA THR A 109 2.27 -7.34 17.69
C THR A 109 3.51 -6.52 18.05
N TYR A 110 3.34 -5.29 18.52
CA TYR A 110 4.44 -4.39 18.86
C TYR A 110 5.10 -4.68 20.21
N GLY A 111 4.43 -5.44 21.11
CA GLY A 111 4.98 -5.76 22.43
C GLY A 111 5.19 -4.56 23.38
N PHE A 112 4.59 -3.42 23.06
CA PHE A 112 4.72 -2.17 23.84
C PHE A 112 4.00 -2.27 25.20
N ILE A 113 2.83 -2.90 25.22
CA ILE A 113 2.05 -3.08 26.44
C ILE A 113 2.42 -4.42 27.11
N LYS A 114 2.82 -4.34 28.35
CA LYS A 114 3.10 -5.50 29.21
C LYS A 114 2.17 -5.47 30.43
N PRO A 115 1.53 -6.56 30.81
CA PRO A 115 1.52 -7.87 30.14
C PRO A 115 0.72 -7.87 28.82
N LYS A 116 1.09 -8.74 27.87
CA LYS A 116 0.55 -8.77 26.50
C LYS A 116 -0.98 -8.93 26.41
N PHE A 117 -1.59 -9.58 27.40
CA PHE A 117 -3.06 -9.80 27.40
C PHE A 117 -3.86 -8.49 27.56
N LEU A 118 -3.25 -7.42 28.10
CA LEU A 118 -3.89 -6.11 28.21
C LEU A 118 -3.84 -5.31 26.89
N ALA A 119 -2.95 -5.68 25.97
CA ALA A 119 -2.77 -4.93 24.73
C ALA A 119 -4.04 -4.91 23.85
N LYS A 120 -4.70 -6.06 23.70
CA LYS A 120 -5.90 -6.19 22.88
C LYS A 120 -7.13 -5.46 23.45
N PRO A 121 -7.46 -5.56 24.75
CA PRO A 121 -8.51 -4.75 25.37
C PRO A 121 -8.27 -3.24 25.25
N PHE A 122 -7.04 -2.80 25.54
CA PHE A 122 -6.66 -1.39 25.40
C PHE A 122 -6.80 -0.88 23.97
N ALA A 123 -6.31 -1.64 22.99
CA ALA A 123 -6.45 -1.32 21.59
C ALA A 123 -7.93 -1.23 21.13
N ARG A 124 -8.81 -2.10 21.66
CA ARG A 124 -10.26 -2.02 21.39
C ARG A 124 -10.89 -0.74 21.94
N ILE A 125 -10.41 -0.24 23.07
CA ILE A 125 -10.84 1.06 23.61
C ILE A 125 -10.40 2.18 22.69
N LEU A 126 -9.14 2.17 22.24
CA LEU A 126 -8.63 3.15 21.26
C LEU A 126 -9.43 3.12 19.95
N ASP A 127 -9.74 1.93 19.43
CA ASP A 127 -10.58 1.77 18.24
C ASP A 127 -11.95 2.43 18.43
N ARG A 128 -12.58 2.26 19.62
CA ARG A 128 -13.86 2.90 19.94
C ARG A 128 -13.77 4.43 20.09
N VAL A 129 -12.66 4.93 20.63
CA VAL A 129 -12.44 6.38 20.74
C VAL A 129 -12.28 6.98 19.36
N VAL A 130 -11.44 6.38 18.53
CA VAL A 130 -11.18 6.86 17.16
C VAL A 130 -12.43 6.90 16.30
N THR A 131 -13.42 6.00 16.53
CA THR A 131 -14.70 6.02 15.79
C THR A 131 -15.57 7.28 16.05
N LYS A 132 -15.23 8.09 17.05
CA LYS A 132 -15.98 9.31 17.41
C LYS A 132 -15.27 10.61 17.03
N ILE A 133 -14.05 10.50 16.50
CA ILE A 133 -13.16 11.65 16.31
C ILE A 133 -13.38 12.35 14.96
N PRO A 134 -13.35 11.65 13.80
CA PRO A 134 -13.40 12.29 12.50
C PRO A 134 -14.82 12.76 12.11
N ASP A 135 -14.88 13.73 11.24
CA ASP A 135 -16.12 14.14 10.59
C ASP A 135 -16.52 13.15 9.48
N TYR A 136 -15.51 12.55 8.84
CA TYR A 136 -15.73 11.52 7.82
C TYR A 136 -14.63 10.46 7.82
N PHE A 137 -14.97 9.23 7.40
CA PHE A 137 -14.05 8.10 7.31
C PHE A 137 -13.85 7.64 5.88
N ILE A 138 -12.61 7.37 5.53
CA ILE A 138 -12.25 6.57 4.35
C ILE A 138 -11.68 5.25 4.85
N THR A 139 -12.18 4.14 4.36
CA THR A 139 -11.66 2.80 4.70
C THR A 139 -11.08 2.14 3.47
N VAL A 140 -9.93 1.48 3.62
CA VAL A 140 -9.23 0.86 2.48
C VAL A 140 -9.72 -0.56 2.16
N THR A 141 -10.55 -1.16 3.02
CA THR A 141 -11.21 -2.44 2.77
C THR A 141 -12.65 -2.43 3.29
N LYS A 142 -13.49 -3.31 2.72
CA LYS A 142 -14.89 -3.48 3.18
C LYS A 142 -14.96 -4.08 4.58
N GLU A 143 -14.07 -5.03 4.88
CA GLU A 143 -13.98 -5.69 6.18
C GLU A 143 -13.62 -4.68 7.28
N LEU A 144 -12.69 -3.75 6.99
CA LEU A 144 -12.35 -2.67 7.91
C LEU A 144 -13.54 -1.72 8.13
N ARG A 145 -14.28 -1.41 7.08
CA ARG A 145 -15.51 -0.61 7.17
C ARG A 145 -16.52 -1.26 8.14
N GLU A 146 -16.83 -2.53 7.93
CA GLU A 146 -17.76 -3.28 8.79
C GLU A 146 -17.25 -3.37 10.24
N ALA A 147 -15.95 -3.59 10.40
CA ALA A 147 -15.34 -3.66 11.73
C ALA A 147 -15.39 -2.34 12.49
N LEU A 148 -15.23 -1.19 11.82
CA LEU A 148 -15.38 0.12 12.44
C LEU A 148 -16.84 0.45 12.76
N ILE A 149 -17.79 0.10 11.89
CA ILE A 149 -19.24 0.24 12.14
C ILE A 149 -19.64 -0.58 13.40
N LYS A 150 -19.19 -1.83 13.51
CA LYS A 150 -19.41 -2.66 14.71
C LYS A 150 -18.82 -2.05 15.99
N ARG A 151 -17.84 -1.12 15.88
CA ARG A 151 -17.24 -0.39 17.01
C ARG A 151 -17.90 0.97 17.28
N GLY A 152 -18.92 1.33 16.50
CA GLY A 152 -19.72 2.53 16.71
C GLY A 152 -19.38 3.70 15.79
N ALA A 153 -18.62 3.47 14.70
CA ALA A 153 -18.45 4.49 13.66
C ALA A 153 -19.75 4.71 12.88
N PRO A 154 -20.10 5.97 12.53
CA PRO A 154 -21.31 6.28 11.77
C PRO A 154 -21.20 5.77 10.34
N ALA A 155 -22.10 4.87 9.95
CA ALA A 155 -22.07 4.24 8.62
C ALA A 155 -22.36 5.22 7.47
N ASP A 156 -23.11 6.29 7.74
CA ASP A 156 -23.47 7.38 6.82
C ASP A 156 -22.31 8.35 6.54
N ARG A 157 -21.30 8.36 7.40
CA ARG A 157 -20.08 9.17 7.26
C ARG A 157 -18.85 8.33 6.94
N MET A 158 -19.03 7.27 6.15
CA MET A 158 -17.96 6.33 5.84
C MET A 158 -18.04 5.81 4.41
N THR A 159 -16.97 6.03 3.66
CA THR A 159 -16.83 5.53 2.29
C THR A 159 -15.67 4.55 2.19
N PHE A 160 -15.89 3.46 1.46
CA PHE A 160 -14.83 2.55 1.05
C PHE A 160 -14.13 3.11 -0.18
N ILE A 161 -12.85 3.44 -0.04
CA ILE A 161 -11.95 3.79 -1.14
C ILE A 161 -10.71 2.90 -1.00
N PRO A 162 -10.52 1.94 -1.91
CA PRO A 162 -9.37 1.03 -1.84
C PRO A 162 -8.05 1.79 -2.05
N CYS A 163 -6.93 1.14 -1.72
CA CYS A 163 -5.64 1.63 -2.16
C CYS A 163 -5.62 1.74 -3.69
N GLY A 164 -5.05 2.80 -4.21
CA GLY A 164 -4.93 3.02 -5.64
C GLY A 164 -3.49 2.93 -6.12
N VAL A 165 -3.35 2.94 -7.43
CA VAL A 165 -2.06 3.01 -8.14
C VAL A 165 -2.15 4.10 -9.22
N LYS A 166 -1.01 4.68 -9.60
CA LYS A 166 -0.89 5.53 -10.79
C LYS A 166 -0.58 4.62 -11.98
N THR A 167 -1.60 4.26 -12.75
CA THR A 167 -1.42 3.32 -13.87
C THR A 167 -0.49 3.88 -14.94
N GLU A 168 -0.51 5.17 -15.16
CA GLU A 168 0.36 5.88 -16.11
C GLU A 168 1.86 5.72 -15.85
N MET A 169 2.27 5.38 -14.60
CA MET A 169 3.68 5.12 -14.27
C MET A 169 4.27 3.93 -15.02
N PHE A 170 3.42 3.01 -15.48
CA PHE A 170 3.84 1.76 -16.13
C PHE A 170 3.72 1.82 -17.65
N ASP A 171 3.18 2.91 -18.20
CA ASP A 171 3.06 3.08 -19.64
C ASP A 171 4.41 3.41 -20.26
N GLY A 172 4.74 2.72 -21.35
CA GLY A 172 6.02 2.92 -22.06
C GLY A 172 7.27 2.42 -21.33
N SER A 173 7.12 1.68 -20.21
CA SER A 173 8.25 1.11 -19.47
C SER A 173 9.01 0.11 -20.32
N ASP A 174 10.35 0.18 -20.30
CA ASP A 174 11.24 -0.71 -21.01
C ASP A 174 12.29 -1.31 -20.08
N GLY A 175 12.27 -2.62 -19.93
CA GLY A 175 13.21 -3.36 -19.09
C GLY A 175 14.57 -3.64 -19.73
N THR A 176 14.84 -3.20 -20.96
CA THR A 176 16.03 -3.55 -21.74
C THR A 176 17.33 -3.17 -21.02
N SER A 177 17.42 -1.97 -20.49
CA SER A 177 18.60 -1.49 -19.76
C SER A 177 18.87 -2.31 -18.51
N LEU A 178 17.82 -2.72 -17.78
CA LEU A 178 17.92 -3.56 -16.60
C LEU A 178 18.26 -5.02 -16.95
N ARG A 179 17.77 -5.54 -18.09
CA ARG A 179 18.20 -6.86 -18.60
C ARG A 179 19.71 -6.92 -18.83
N VAL A 180 20.28 -5.87 -19.42
CA VAL A 180 21.72 -5.74 -19.61
C VAL A 180 22.44 -5.60 -18.27
N ARG A 181 22.02 -4.66 -17.41
CA ARG A 181 22.60 -4.42 -16.08
C ARG A 181 22.70 -5.69 -15.23
N HIS A 182 21.69 -6.52 -15.28
CA HIS A 182 21.61 -7.73 -14.46
C HIS A 182 21.98 -9.02 -15.20
N ASN A 183 22.53 -8.95 -16.42
CA ASN A 183 22.89 -10.13 -17.23
C ASN A 183 21.74 -11.15 -17.34
N VAL A 184 20.54 -10.66 -17.68
CA VAL A 184 19.33 -11.48 -17.83
C VAL A 184 19.28 -12.11 -19.23
N GLY A 185 19.67 -11.38 -20.27
CA GLY A 185 19.52 -11.79 -21.66
C GLY A 185 18.04 -12.00 -22.01
N GLU A 186 17.75 -12.98 -22.86
CA GLU A 186 16.39 -13.32 -23.30
C GLU A 186 15.68 -14.33 -22.37
N ARG A 187 16.27 -14.65 -21.24
CA ARG A 187 15.71 -15.64 -20.31
C ARG A 187 14.36 -15.16 -19.75
N PRO A 188 13.39 -16.08 -19.61
CA PRO A 188 12.16 -15.78 -18.90
C PRO A 188 12.43 -15.39 -17.46
N VAL A 189 11.66 -14.42 -16.93
CA VAL A 189 11.84 -13.89 -15.58
C VAL A 189 10.57 -14.06 -14.77
N VAL A 190 10.65 -14.80 -13.68
CA VAL A 190 9.67 -14.75 -12.60
C VAL A 190 10.07 -13.61 -11.67
N MET A 191 9.18 -12.66 -11.43
CA MET A 191 9.48 -11.44 -10.68
C MET A 191 8.71 -11.40 -9.36
N TYR A 192 9.42 -11.11 -8.27
CA TYR A 192 8.84 -10.69 -7.02
C TYR A 192 9.39 -9.30 -6.66
N THR A 193 8.53 -8.38 -6.26
CA THR A 193 8.92 -7.05 -5.77
C THR A 193 8.46 -6.82 -4.34
N GLY A 194 9.34 -6.33 -3.48
CA GLY A 194 9.05 -6.00 -2.08
C GLY A 194 10.09 -6.51 -1.11
N ILE A 195 9.88 -6.23 0.18
CA ILE A 195 10.76 -6.68 1.27
C ILE A 195 10.74 -8.20 1.44
N ASN A 196 11.83 -8.76 2.00
CA ASN A 196 11.96 -10.21 2.20
C ASN A 196 11.44 -10.72 3.56
N SER A 197 10.66 -9.91 4.29
CA SER A 197 10.17 -10.28 5.62
C SER A 197 9.44 -11.63 5.63
N PRO A 198 9.53 -12.41 6.73
CA PRO A 198 8.98 -13.77 6.82
C PRO A 198 7.51 -13.88 6.48
N PHE A 199 6.71 -12.83 6.77
CA PHE A 199 5.29 -12.81 6.42
C PHE A 199 5.01 -12.73 4.92
N GLN A 200 6.01 -12.41 4.08
CA GLN A 200 5.88 -12.42 2.61
C GLN A 200 5.97 -13.83 2.04
N ARG A 201 6.41 -14.80 2.83
CA ARG A 201 6.49 -16.22 2.46
C ARG A 201 7.29 -16.46 1.16
N ILE A 202 8.44 -15.80 1.05
CA ILE A 202 9.38 -16.02 -0.07
C ILE A 202 9.85 -17.49 -0.10
N ASP A 203 9.84 -18.17 1.03
CA ASP A 203 10.10 -19.61 1.11
C ASP A 203 9.17 -20.43 0.20
N TYR A 204 7.90 -20.09 0.11
CA TYR A 204 6.98 -20.74 -0.83
C TYR A 204 7.33 -20.44 -2.28
N LEU A 205 7.69 -19.20 -2.59
CA LEU A 205 8.11 -18.85 -3.96
C LEU A 205 9.38 -19.59 -4.37
N LEU A 206 10.37 -19.69 -3.48
CA LEU A 206 11.62 -20.43 -3.76
C LEU A 206 11.37 -21.91 -4.00
N ARG A 207 10.49 -22.54 -3.21
CA ARG A 207 10.09 -23.95 -3.42
C ARG A 207 9.31 -24.13 -4.73
N ALA A 208 8.33 -23.26 -5.02
CA ALA A 208 7.60 -23.25 -6.28
C ALA A 208 8.55 -23.09 -7.47
N PHE A 209 9.47 -22.15 -7.38
CA PHE A 209 10.45 -21.89 -8.43
C PHE A 209 11.43 -23.06 -8.62
N SER A 210 11.83 -23.76 -7.56
CA SER A 210 12.67 -24.95 -7.69
C SER A 210 12.00 -26.06 -8.48
N GLN A 211 10.67 -26.19 -8.38
CA GLN A 211 9.89 -27.10 -9.21
C GLN A 211 9.82 -26.61 -10.66
N THR A 212 9.56 -25.31 -10.86
CA THR A 212 9.51 -24.69 -12.20
C THR A 212 10.82 -24.92 -12.97
N LEU A 213 11.99 -24.82 -12.32
CA LEU A 213 13.29 -25.00 -12.96
C LEU A 213 13.52 -26.40 -13.52
N LYS A 214 12.87 -27.44 -12.99
CA LYS A 214 13.00 -28.80 -13.52
C LYS A 214 12.47 -28.92 -14.96
N GLU A 215 11.48 -28.09 -15.29
CA GLU A 215 10.79 -28.12 -16.57
C GLU A 215 11.08 -26.90 -17.46
N ALA A 216 11.58 -25.81 -16.85
CA ALA A 216 11.97 -24.58 -17.53
C ALA A 216 13.33 -24.07 -17.01
N PRO A 217 14.45 -24.77 -17.26
CA PRO A 217 15.75 -24.54 -16.63
C PRO A 217 16.41 -23.20 -17.00
N ALA A 218 16.00 -22.57 -18.10
CA ALA A 218 16.48 -21.25 -18.51
C ALA A 218 15.88 -20.08 -17.70
N THR A 219 14.81 -20.33 -16.90
CA THR A 219 14.09 -19.30 -16.16
C THR A 219 14.94 -18.71 -15.04
N LEU A 220 14.77 -17.40 -14.81
CA LEU A 220 15.33 -16.69 -13.65
C LEU A 220 14.23 -16.30 -12.68
N LEU A 221 14.51 -16.38 -11.39
CA LEU A 221 13.75 -15.70 -10.36
C LEU A 221 14.49 -14.40 -9.98
N MET A 222 13.80 -13.27 -10.06
CA MET A 222 14.31 -11.99 -9.56
C MET A 222 13.52 -11.55 -8.34
N VAL A 223 14.21 -11.41 -7.22
CA VAL A 223 13.67 -10.89 -5.95
C VAL A 223 14.20 -9.48 -5.77
N VAL A 224 13.32 -8.51 -5.95
CA VAL A 224 13.66 -7.08 -6.03
C VAL A 224 13.14 -6.37 -4.79
N SER A 225 14.06 -5.97 -3.90
CA SER A 225 13.75 -5.28 -2.63
C SER A 225 14.09 -3.79 -2.70
N PRO A 226 13.22 -2.88 -2.22
CA PRO A 226 13.53 -1.47 -2.11
C PRO A 226 14.54 -1.16 -1.01
N LEU A 227 14.81 -2.10 -0.11
CA LEU A 227 15.77 -1.93 0.98
C LEU A 227 17.21 -2.11 0.48
N LYS A 228 18.09 -1.18 0.84
CA LYS A 228 19.55 -1.29 0.57
C LYS A 228 20.22 -2.42 1.36
N HIS A 229 19.63 -2.78 2.49
CA HIS A 229 20.08 -3.90 3.35
C HIS A 229 18.83 -4.56 3.92
N ASP A 230 18.37 -5.62 3.26
CA ASP A 230 17.20 -6.37 3.71
C ASP A 230 17.64 -7.41 4.78
N PRO A 231 17.21 -7.26 6.05
CA PRO A 231 17.68 -8.10 7.14
C PRO A 231 17.26 -9.57 7.01
N ASP A 232 16.19 -9.83 6.28
CA ASP A 232 15.61 -11.16 6.12
C ASP A 232 16.16 -11.90 4.89
N LEU A 233 17.01 -11.23 4.10
CA LEU A 233 17.54 -11.78 2.84
C LEU A 233 18.44 -13.00 3.06
N ALA A 234 19.22 -13.03 4.16
CA ALA A 234 20.15 -14.11 4.44
C ALA A 234 19.46 -15.48 4.57
N ALA A 235 18.31 -15.53 5.24
CA ALA A 235 17.54 -16.76 5.40
C ALA A 235 17.01 -17.28 4.05
N ASN A 236 16.52 -16.38 3.20
CA ASN A 236 16.02 -16.74 1.87
C ASN A 236 17.15 -17.20 0.94
N ARG A 237 18.34 -16.59 1.02
CA ARG A 237 19.54 -17.05 0.27
C ARG A 237 19.96 -18.46 0.69
N ALA A 238 20.02 -18.73 2.00
CA ALA A 238 20.35 -20.07 2.50
C ALA A 238 19.34 -21.12 2.04
N LEU A 239 18.04 -20.79 2.00
CA LEU A 239 17.04 -21.70 1.45
C LEU A 239 17.25 -21.94 -0.06
N ALA A 240 17.53 -20.89 -0.84
CA ALA A 240 17.82 -21.04 -2.27
C ALA A 240 19.05 -21.94 -2.53
N GLU A 241 20.07 -21.82 -1.70
CA GLU A 241 21.25 -22.73 -1.72
C GLU A 241 20.86 -24.18 -1.42
N SER A 242 20.10 -24.40 -0.34
CA SER A 242 19.67 -25.76 0.05
C SER A 242 18.78 -26.43 -1.01
N LEU A 243 18.03 -25.63 -1.79
CA LEU A 243 17.21 -26.08 -2.92
C LEU A 243 18.03 -26.25 -4.22
N GLY A 244 19.30 -25.88 -4.24
CA GLY A 244 20.18 -25.95 -5.42
C GLY A 244 19.86 -24.95 -6.53
N ILE A 245 19.09 -23.88 -6.23
CA ILE A 245 18.59 -22.91 -7.22
C ILE A 245 19.31 -21.55 -7.19
N ASN A 246 20.30 -21.35 -6.34
CA ASN A 246 20.96 -20.09 -6.12
C ASN A 246 21.51 -19.42 -7.39
N LYS A 247 21.96 -20.20 -8.38
CA LYS A 247 22.45 -19.71 -9.67
C LYS A 247 21.35 -19.12 -10.55
N SER A 248 20.11 -19.52 -10.33
CA SER A 248 18.92 -19.07 -11.08
C SER A 248 18.12 -18.00 -10.31
N VAL A 249 18.56 -17.58 -9.12
CA VAL A 249 17.93 -16.51 -8.35
C VAL A 249 18.83 -15.27 -8.32
N LYS A 250 18.26 -14.13 -8.70
CA LYS A 250 18.91 -12.82 -8.61
C LYS A 250 18.28 -12.00 -7.48
N TRP A 251 19.09 -11.61 -6.54
CA TRP A 251 18.70 -10.78 -5.39
C TRP A 251 19.11 -9.34 -5.64
N ILE A 252 18.13 -8.47 -5.80
CA ILE A 252 18.33 -7.04 -6.08
C ILE A 252 17.88 -6.26 -4.85
N GLU A 253 18.75 -5.39 -4.35
CA GLU A 253 18.50 -4.53 -3.19
C GLU A 253 18.61 -3.06 -3.57
N GLY A 254 17.83 -2.20 -2.93
CA GLY A 254 17.94 -0.76 -3.03
C GLY A 254 17.40 -0.16 -4.33
N HIS A 255 16.45 -0.84 -5.02
CA HIS A 255 15.79 -0.23 -6.16
C HIS A 255 14.93 0.96 -5.74
N THR A 256 14.83 1.95 -6.61
CA THR A 256 13.96 3.10 -6.41
C THR A 256 12.53 2.83 -6.89
N LEU A 257 11.57 3.62 -6.39
CA LEU A 257 10.19 3.54 -6.89
C LEU A 257 10.11 3.88 -8.40
N ALA A 258 10.99 4.75 -8.89
CA ALA A 258 11.05 5.13 -10.30
C ALA A 258 11.52 3.98 -11.21
N GLU A 259 12.34 3.05 -10.71
CA GLU A 259 12.81 1.89 -11.48
C GLU A 259 11.82 0.72 -11.47
N LEU A 260 10.80 0.75 -10.58
CA LEU A 260 9.84 -0.35 -10.46
C LEU A 260 9.12 -0.70 -11.78
N PRO A 261 8.67 0.27 -12.59
CA PRO A 261 8.05 -0.02 -13.88
C PRO A 261 8.97 -0.82 -14.81
N ASP A 262 10.24 -0.45 -14.91
CA ASP A 262 11.22 -1.12 -15.79
C ASP A 262 11.56 -2.51 -15.27
N TYR A 263 11.64 -2.73 -13.93
CA TYR A 263 11.74 -4.07 -13.38
C TYR A 263 10.54 -4.93 -13.77
N LEU A 264 9.33 -4.40 -13.65
CA LEU A 264 8.14 -5.15 -14.04
C LEU A 264 8.06 -5.37 -15.55
N ALA A 265 8.55 -4.43 -16.37
CA ALA A 265 8.62 -4.63 -17.82
C ALA A 265 9.40 -5.89 -18.21
N MET A 266 10.47 -6.25 -17.46
CA MET A 266 11.25 -7.48 -17.68
C MET A 266 10.50 -8.77 -17.31
N ALA A 267 9.47 -8.70 -16.49
CA ALA A 267 8.81 -9.89 -15.94
C ALA A 267 8.01 -10.64 -17.01
N SER A 268 8.25 -11.94 -17.11
CA SER A 268 7.39 -12.87 -17.83
C SER A 268 6.20 -13.32 -16.98
N VAL A 269 6.41 -13.46 -15.65
CA VAL A 269 5.37 -13.76 -14.65
C VAL A 269 5.70 -13.00 -13.37
N ALA A 270 4.71 -12.36 -12.78
CA ALA A 270 4.83 -11.70 -11.47
C ALA A 270 4.19 -12.56 -10.38
N ALA A 271 4.89 -12.77 -9.25
CA ALA A 271 4.46 -13.70 -8.22
C ALA A 271 4.19 -13.02 -6.87
N ILE A 272 3.12 -13.43 -6.19
CA ILE A 272 2.79 -13.07 -4.82
C ILE A 272 2.64 -14.34 -4.00
N SER A 273 3.62 -14.62 -3.15
CA SER A 273 3.71 -15.87 -2.37
C SER A 273 3.13 -15.78 -0.95
N ARG A 274 2.53 -14.65 -0.58
CA ARG A 274 1.90 -14.46 0.73
C ARG A 274 0.45 -14.94 0.71
N PRO A 275 0.07 -15.96 1.50
CA PRO A 275 -1.29 -16.50 1.50
C PRO A 275 -2.30 -15.61 2.23
N ASP A 276 -1.86 -14.92 3.28
CA ASP A 276 -2.75 -14.06 4.09
C ASP A 276 -2.29 -12.60 4.04
N VAL A 277 -3.15 -11.74 3.50
CA VAL A 277 -2.86 -10.31 3.35
C VAL A 277 -3.97 -9.51 4.01
N PRO A 278 -3.71 -8.88 5.18
CA PRO A 278 -4.62 -7.87 5.68
C PRO A 278 -4.62 -6.67 4.73
N GLY A 279 -5.81 -6.29 4.28
CA GLY A 279 -5.99 -5.22 3.32
C GLY A 279 -5.66 -5.62 1.86
N HIS A 280 -5.41 -4.62 1.02
CA HIS A 280 -5.12 -4.81 -0.40
C HIS A 280 -3.60 -4.79 -0.64
N PRO A 281 -3.01 -5.83 -1.25
CA PRO A 281 -1.57 -5.84 -1.51
C PRO A 281 -1.22 -4.86 -2.64
N ILE A 282 -0.52 -3.77 -2.32
CA ILE A 282 -0.14 -2.74 -3.31
C ILE A 282 0.65 -3.34 -4.48
N LYS A 283 1.48 -4.37 -4.23
CA LYS A 283 2.22 -5.05 -5.30
C LYS A 283 1.30 -5.70 -6.33
N LEU A 284 0.12 -6.19 -5.92
CA LEU A 284 -0.88 -6.71 -6.85
C LEU A 284 -1.31 -5.61 -7.82
N LEU A 285 -1.63 -4.41 -7.32
CA LEU A 285 -2.02 -3.28 -8.15
C LEU A 285 -0.90 -2.85 -9.11
N ASN A 286 0.36 -2.87 -8.65
CA ASN A 286 1.51 -2.55 -9.51
C ASN A 286 1.67 -3.58 -10.64
N TYR A 287 1.50 -4.88 -10.33
CA TYR A 287 1.60 -5.95 -11.33
C TYR A 287 0.48 -5.87 -12.36
N MET A 288 -0.75 -5.59 -11.90
CA MET A 288 -1.90 -5.34 -12.77
C MET A 288 -1.66 -4.12 -13.67
N ALA A 289 -1.18 -2.99 -13.11
CA ALA A 289 -0.91 -1.77 -13.87
C ALA A 289 0.18 -1.97 -14.93
N ALA A 290 1.17 -2.82 -14.64
CA ALA A 290 2.22 -3.21 -15.58
C ALA A 290 1.77 -4.29 -16.61
N ALA A 291 0.48 -4.66 -16.64
CA ALA A 291 -0.06 -5.74 -17.49
C ALA A 291 0.69 -7.06 -17.36
N LYS A 292 1.17 -7.41 -16.15
CA LYS A 292 1.91 -8.66 -15.97
C LYS A 292 0.99 -9.84 -15.69
N PRO A 293 1.29 -11.02 -16.29
CA PRO A 293 0.65 -12.25 -15.86
C PRO A 293 0.97 -12.50 -14.39
N ILE A 294 -0.06 -12.67 -13.57
CA ILE A 294 0.09 -12.74 -12.11
C ILE A 294 -0.21 -14.14 -11.63
N VAL A 295 0.67 -14.67 -10.76
CA VAL A 295 0.38 -15.85 -9.93
C VAL A 295 0.34 -15.42 -8.47
N CYS A 296 -0.70 -15.82 -7.75
CA CYS A 296 -0.84 -15.49 -6.33
C CYS A 296 -1.63 -16.56 -5.59
N PHE A 297 -1.53 -16.56 -4.26
CA PHE A 297 -2.44 -17.33 -3.42
C PHE A 297 -3.80 -16.65 -3.27
N ASP A 298 -4.83 -17.41 -2.94
CA ASP A 298 -6.22 -16.94 -2.82
C ASP A 298 -6.36 -15.78 -1.82
N GLY A 299 -5.73 -15.90 -0.65
CA GLY A 299 -5.75 -14.82 0.35
C GLY A 299 -5.09 -13.51 -0.10
N ALA A 300 -4.24 -13.53 -1.15
CA ALA A 300 -3.65 -12.35 -1.78
C ALA A 300 -4.42 -11.85 -3.00
N ALA A 301 -5.34 -12.64 -3.53
CA ALA A 301 -6.10 -12.37 -4.76
C ALA A 301 -7.25 -11.37 -4.54
N LYS A 302 -6.99 -10.28 -3.84
CA LYS A 302 -8.01 -9.28 -3.47
C LYS A 302 -8.65 -8.64 -4.69
N GLY A 303 -9.86 -9.10 -5.03
CA GLY A 303 -10.66 -8.60 -6.12
C GLY A 303 -10.34 -9.20 -7.50
N VAL A 304 -9.22 -9.90 -7.68
CA VAL A 304 -8.91 -10.63 -8.92
C VAL A 304 -9.51 -12.03 -8.90
N ARG A 305 -9.86 -12.56 -10.09
CA ARG A 305 -10.50 -13.86 -10.25
C ARG A 305 -9.55 -14.83 -10.97
N HIS A 306 -9.59 -16.09 -10.52
CA HIS A 306 -8.82 -17.15 -11.15
C HIS A 306 -9.09 -17.27 -12.66
N MET A 307 -8.03 -17.36 -13.47
CA MET A 307 -8.06 -17.48 -14.93
C MET A 307 -8.75 -16.34 -15.68
N GLN A 308 -9.00 -15.21 -14.99
CA GLN A 308 -9.51 -13.97 -15.60
C GLN A 308 -8.49 -12.85 -15.52
N GLU A 309 -8.07 -12.43 -14.33
CA GLU A 309 -7.06 -11.40 -14.10
C GLU A 309 -5.75 -11.96 -13.51
N ALA A 310 -5.77 -13.19 -12.96
CA ALA A 310 -4.59 -13.86 -12.40
C ALA A 310 -4.76 -15.38 -12.42
N TYR A 311 -3.66 -16.11 -12.29
CA TYR A 311 -3.70 -17.51 -11.88
C TYR A 311 -3.68 -17.54 -10.34
N VAL A 312 -4.79 -17.93 -9.73
CA VAL A 312 -4.93 -17.98 -8.27
C VAL A 312 -4.74 -19.42 -7.81
N ALA A 313 -3.73 -19.67 -6.99
CA ALA A 313 -3.45 -20.96 -6.37
C ALA A 313 -4.09 -21.03 -4.96
N PRO A 314 -4.45 -22.23 -4.47
CA PRO A 314 -4.89 -22.41 -3.09
C PRO A 314 -3.84 -21.94 -2.09
N ASP A 315 -4.28 -21.37 -0.95
CA ASP A 315 -3.37 -20.88 0.07
C ASP A 315 -2.42 -21.97 0.57
N ASN A 316 -1.15 -21.60 0.69
CA ASN A 316 -0.06 -22.46 1.14
C ASN A 316 0.31 -23.64 0.19
N ASP A 317 -0.36 -23.82 -0.93
CA ASP A 317 0.00 -24.80 -1.96
C ASP A 317 1.09 -24.26 -2.90
N TRP A 318 2.34 -24.30 -2.43
CA TRP A 318 3.48 -23.86 -3.24
C TRP A 318 3.71 -24.76 -4.48
N GLN A 319 3.24 -26.00 -4.49
CA GLN A 319 3.30 -26.88 -5.65
C GLN A 319 2.39 -26.36 -6.76
N GLU A 320 1.15 -25.98 -6.40
CA GLU A 320 0.25 -25.35 -7.36
C GLU A 320 0.76 -23.99 -7.83
N LEU A 321 1.37 -23.20 -6.93
CA LEU A 321 2.03 -21.95 -7.32
C LEU A 321 3.13 -22.20 -8.38
N GLY A 322 3.90 -23.27 -8.24
CA GLY A 322 4.92 -23.70 -9.23
C GLY A 322 4.29 -24.13 -10.56
N ARG A 323 3.20 -24.91 -10.53
CA ARG A 323 2.44 -25.27 -11.74
C ARG A 323 1.86 -24.04 -12.44
N ALA A 324 1.31 -23.09 -11.68
CA ALA A 324 0.79 -21.83 -12.20
C ALA A 324 1.85 -21.01 -12.94
N ILE A 325 3.05 -20.87 -12.34
CA ILE A 325 4.19 -20.21 -12.99
C ILE A 325 4.52 -20.91 -14.31
N LEU A 326 4.65 -22.22 -14.29
CA LEU A 326 5.01 -23.01 -15.47
C LEU A 326 3.95 -22.91 -16.58
N THR A 327 2.66 -22.93 -16.23
CA THR A 327 1.54 -22.74 -17.15
C THR A 327 1.66 -21.42 -17.88
N LEU A 328 1.86 -20.31 -17.15
CA LEU A 328 1.96 -18.97 -17.76
C LEU A 328 3.26 -18.78 -18.57
N LEU A 329 4.34 -19.48 -18.23
CA LEU A 329 5.57 -19.47 -19.03
C LEU A 329 5.43 -20.23 -20.35
N ARG A 330 4.57 -21.27 -20.39
CA ARG A 330 4.35 -22.13 -21.57
C ARG A 330 3.24 -21.65 -22.48
N ASP A 331 2.33 -20.84 -21.97
CA ASP A 331 1.18 -20.31 -22.70
C ASP A 331 1.22 -18.76 -22.72
N PRO A 332 1.95 -18.17 -23.67
CA PRO A 332 2.05 -16.71 -23.80
C PRO A 332 0.72 -16.04 -24.11
N GLU A 333 -0.21 -16.71 -24.79
CA GLU A 333 -1.53 -16.14 -25.11
C GLU A 333 -2.38 -16.01 -23.85
N LEU A 334 -2.42 -17.06 -23.02
CA LEU A 334 -3.07 -17.01 -21.71
C LEU A 334 -2.42 -15.93 -20.83
N ALA A 335 -1.09 -15.90 -20.79
CA ALA A 335 -0.33 -14.94 -19.99
C ALA A 335 -0.67 -13.50 -20.37
N ALA A 336 -0.64 -13.17 -21.68
CA ALA A 336 -1.00 -11.86 -22.19
C ALA A 336 -2.46 -11.49 -21.85
N ARG A 337 -3.40 -12.40 -22.10
CA ARG A 337 -4.82 -12.19 -21.80
C ARG A 337 -5.06 -11.89 -20.32
N LEU A 338 -4.44 -12.63 -19.40
CA LEU A 338 -4.58 -12.37 -17.96
C LEU A 338 -3.99 -11.01 -17.56
N GLY A 339 -2.82 -10.65 -18.12
CA GLY A 339 -2.18 -9.37 -17.88
C GLY A 339 -3.01 -8.19 -18.37
N ASP A 340 -3.57 -8.29 -19.60
CA ASP A 340 -4.41 -7.24 -20.18
C ASP A 340 -5.72 -7.06 -19.39
N ASN A 341 -6.39 -8.14 -19.02
CA ASN A 341 -7.59 -8.08 -18.17
C ASN A 341 -7.28 -7.44 -16.82
N ALA A 342 -6.12 -7.79 -16.22
CA ALA A 342 -5.68 -7.19 -14.97
C ALA A 342 -5.43 -5.67 -15.12
N LYS A 343 -4.78 -5.25 -16.21
CA LYS A 343 -4.56 -3.82 -16.52
C LYS A 343 -5.86 -3.07 -16.72
N GLU A 344 -6.81 -3.64 -17.45
CA GLU A 344 -8.14 -3.03 -17.63
C GLU A 344 -8.87 -2.87 -16.30
N MET A 345 -8.87 -3.91 -15.47
CA MET A 345 -9.49 -3.88 -14.15
C MET A 345 -8.88 -2.81 -13.25
N VAL A 346 -7.54 -2.74 -13.15
CA VAL A 346 -6.88 -1.78 -12.27
C VAL A 346 -7.10 -0.34 -12.71
N ALA A 347 -7.09 -0.08 -14.02
CA ALA A 347 -7.36 1.24 -14.57
C ALA A 347 -8.81 1.69 -14.30
N ARG A 348 -9.76 0.74 -14.33
CA ARG A 348 -11.17 1.02 -14.06
C ARG A 348 -11.45 1.24 -12.57
N ASP A 349 -10.89 0.41 -11.69
CA ASP A 349 -11.35 0.29 -10.31
C ASP A 349 -10.37 0.84 -9.27
N TYR A 350 -9.07 0.95 -9.62
CA TYR A 350 -8.01 1.27 -8.65
C TYR A 350 -7.08 2.42 -9.09
N ASP A 351 -7.34 3.07 -10.21
CA ASP A 351 -6.54 4.22 -10.61
C ASP A 351 -6.83 5.45 -9.74
N TRP A 352 -5.75 6.12 -9.26
CA TRP A 352 -5.90 7.31 -8.42
C TRP A 352 -6.62 8.45 -9.13
N SER A 353 -6.56 8.57 -10.46
CA SER A 353 -7.28 9.59 -11.20
C SER A 353 -8.81 9.47 -11.02
N ARG A 354 -9.31 8.23 -10.87
CA ARG A 354 -10.73 7.94 -10.61
C ARG A 354 -11.08 7.95 -9.14
N LEU A 355 -10.20 7.37 -8.30
CA LEU A 355 -10.45 7.30 -6.85
C LEU A 355 -10.44 8.68 -6.19
N CYS A 356 -9.64 9.62 -6.70
CA CYS A 356 -9.63 10.99 -6.18
C CYS A 356 -10.95 11.72 -6.36
N GLY A 357 -11.76 11.41 -7.40
CA GLY A 357 -13.10 11.95 -7.50
C GLY A 357 -13.98 11.62 -6.29
N LYS A 358 -13.90 10.38 -5.77
CA LYS A 358 -14.62 10.00 -4.54
C LYS A 358 -14.06 10.71 -3.29
N VAL A 359 -12.77 11.03 -3.27
CA VAL A 359 -12.17 11.82 -2.18
C VAL A 359 -12.67 13.26 -2.22
N GLU A 360 -12.79 13.84 -3.42
CA GLU A 360 -13.35 15.17 -3.64
C GLU A 360 -14.81 15.24 -3.19
N ASP A 361 -15.65 14.25 -3.55
CA ASP A 361 -17.04 14.16 -3.07
C ASP A 361 -17.12 14.18 -1.54
N ILE A 362 -16.18 13.52 -0.86
CA ILE A 362 -16.09 13.54 0.61
C ILE A 362 -15.69 14.93 1.11
N TYR A 363 -14.71 15.57 0.47
CA TYR A 363 -14.28 16.91 0.85
C TYR A 363 -15.43 17.91 0.73
N ASP A 364 -16.20 17.85 -0.36
CA ASP A 364 -17.39 18.69 -0.55
C ASP A 364 -18.43 18.44 0.55
N SER A 365 -18.65 17.17 0.91
CA SER A 365 -19.63 16.81 1.94
C SER A 365 -19.26 17.32 3.34
N VAL A 366 -17.97 17.39 3.68
CA VAL A 366 -17.53 17.90 4.99
C VAL A 366 -17.38 19.43 5.03
N MET A 367 -17.24 20.07 3.87
CA MET A 367 -17.17 21.54 3.75
C MET A 367 -18.56 22.19 3.74
N THR A 368 -19.61 21.45 3.36
CA THR A 368 -20.98 21.94 3.28
C THR A 368 -21.86 21.27 4.36
N PRO A 369 -21.92 21.78 5.59
CA PRO A 369 -22.57 21.11 6.74
C PRO A 369 -24.08 20.86 6.56
N GLU A 370 -24.74 21.53 5.62
CA GLU A 370 -26.17 21.40 5.36
C GLU A 370 -26.53 20.35 4.29
N ALA A 371 -25.56 19.78 3.61
CA ALA A 371 -25.80 18.69 2.66
C ALA A 371 -26.17 17.40 3.41
N GLN A 372 -27.41 16.95 3.27
CA GLN A 372 -27.84 15.63 3.73
C GLN A 372 -26.88 14.55 3.24
N PRO A 373 -26.67 13.43 3.99
CA PRO A 373 -25.71 12.40 3.60
C PRO A 373 -25.98 11.94 2.17
N VAL A 374 -24.95 12.10 1.32
CA VAL A 374 -24.99 11.62 -0.07
C VAL A 374 -25.21 10.11 -0.03
N ARG A 375 -26.41 9.66 -0.40
CA ARG A 375 -26.68 8.25 -0.65
C ARG A 375 -25.93 7.86 -1.91
N LEU A 376 -24.69 7.41 -1.74
CA LEU A 376 -23.96 6.79 -2.84
C LEU A 376 -24.70 5.52 -3.24
N PRO A 377 -24.99 5.30 -4.54
CA PRO A 377 -25.68 4.11 -5.01
C PRO A 377 -24.88 2.87 -4.63
N THR A 378 -25.54 1.92 -4.01
CA THR A 378 -24.98 0.61 -3.59
C THR A 378 -24.74 -0.34 -4.75
N SER A 379 -25.01 0.08 -5.99
CA SER A 379 -24.79 -0.71 -7.21
C SER A 379 -24.12 0.14 -8.29
N ILE A 380 -23.17 -0.47 -8.97
CA ILE A 380 -22.53 0.05 -10.18
C ILE A 380 -23.59 -0.01 -11.29
N ASP A 381 -24.36 1.08 -11.45
CA ASP A 381 -25.25 1.21 -12.61
C ASP A 381 -24.50 1.99 -13.70
N THR A 382 -24.20 1.29 -14.78
CA THR A 382 -23.41 1.73 -15.93
C THR A 382 -24.22 2.58 -16.91
N ARG A 383 -25.12 3.45 -16.46
CA ARG A 383 -25.85 4.35 -17.36
C ARG A 383 -25.37 5.79 -17.23
N ARG A 384 -24.77 6.25 -18.33
CA ARG A 384 -24.38 7.62 -18.65
C ARG A 384 -25.30 8.69 -18.05
N ARG A 385 -24.72 9.61 -17.28
CA ARG A 385 -25.18 11.00 -17.26
C ARG A 385 -23.96 11.91 -17.50
N SER A 386 -24.00 12.63 -18.61
CA SER A 386 -23.17 13.79 -18.84
C SER A 386 -23.60 14.87 -17.86
N ALA A 387 -22.83 15.05 -16.81
CA ALA A 387 -23.00 16.18 -15.91
C ALA A 387 -22.03 17.30 -16.35
N THR A 388 -22.58 18.47 -16.54
CA THR A 388 -21.86 19.73 -16.76
C THR A 388 -20.92 19.95 -15.58
N VAL A 389 -19.62 19.95 -15.85
CA VAL A 389 -18.58 20.19 -14.84
C VAL A 389 -18.63 21.68 -14.47
N THR A 390 -19.25 21.98 -13.35
CA THR A 390 -19.03 23.26 -12.68
C THR A 390 -17.63 23.23 -12.10
N LYS A 391 -16.76 24.14 -12.53
CA LYS A 391 -15.41 24.28 -12.00
C LYS A 391 -15.50 24.53 -10.50
N LEU A 392 -15.08 23.54 -9.70
CA LEU A 392 -14.92 23.70 -8.26
C LEU A 392 -13.73 24.66 -7.98
N GLU A 393 -13.88 25.52 -6.99
CA GLU A 393 -12.73 26.26 -6.48
C GLU A 393 -11.75 25.29 -5.80
N PRO A 394 -10.42 25.55 -5.88
CA PRO A 394 -9.42 24.64 -5.33
C PRO A 394 -9.53 24.53 -3.81
N VAL A 395 -9.72 23.32 -3.29
CA VAL A 395 -9.74 23.03 -1.84
C VAL A 395 -8.34 22.82 -1.32
N GLN A 396 -8.01 23.38 -0.17
CA GLN A 396 -6.74 23.14 0.53
C GLN A 396 -6.86 21.98 1.50
N ALA A 397 -6.15 20.89 1.23
CA ALA A 397 -6.09 19.72 2.09
C ALA A 397 -4.70 19.50 2.68
N ILE A 398 -4.63 19.12 3.96
CA ILE A 398 -3.42 18.69 4.64
C ILE A 398 -3.48 17.18 4.90
N SER A 399 -2.48 16.47 4.43
CA SER A 399 -2.32 15.03 4.69
C SER A 399 -1.29 14.82 5.80
N VAL A 400 -1.67 14.10 6.85
CA VAL A 400 -0.77 13.69 7.94
C VAL A 400 -0.52 12.21 7.80
N ALA A 401 0.66 11.84 7.30
CA ALA A 401 1.01 10.46 6.98
C ALA A 401 2.25 9.99 7.74
N GLU A 402 2.28 8.71 8.06
CA GLU A 402 3.44 8.00 8.58
C GLU A 402 4.18 7.30 7.42
N THR A 403 5.49 7.51 7.31
CA THR A 403 6.35 6.72 6.42
C THR A 403 6.57 5.35 7.04
N ARG A 404 6.07 4.29 6.40
CA ARG A 404 6.31 2.91 6.84
C ARG A 404 7.73 2.47 6.48
N GLU A 405 8.61 2.36 7.48
CA GLU A 405 9.77 1.48 7.38
C GLU A 405 9.39 0.05 7.80
N PRO A 406 10.05 -0.99 7.23
CA PRO A 406 9.73 -2.37 7.55
C PRO A 406 10.05 -2.72 9.00
N ILE A 407 9.20 -3.55 9.59
CA ILE A 407 9.29 -4.08 10.96
C ILE A 407 10.59 -4.89 11.09
N GLN A 408 11.56 -4.40 11.85
CA GLN A 408 12.70 -5.20 12.28
C GLN A 408 12.29 -6.04 13.51
N THR A 409 12.01 -7.31 13.29
CA THR A 409 11.81 -8.28 14.36
C THR A 409 13.18 -8.59 14.99
N LYS A 410 13.43 -8.14 16.23
CA LYS A 410 14.57 -8.61 17.02
C LYS A 410 14.34 -10.08 17.36
N VAL A 411 15.04 -10.97 16.66
CA VAL A 411 15.25 -12.34 17.12
C VAL A 411 16.18 -12.26 18.33
N LYS A 412 15.66 -12.48 19.53
CA LYS A 412 16.47 -12.76 20.70
C LYS A 412 17.20 -14.08 20.45
N LYS A 413 18.50 -14.05 20.30
CA LYS A 413 19.35 -15.21 20.54
C LYS A 413 19.21 -15.57 22.01
N SER A 414 18.52 -16.67 22.30
CA SER A 414 18.68 -17.39 23.55
C SER A 414 19.91 -18.27 23.39
N ALA A 415 20.86 -18.05 24.25
CA ALA A 415 22.02 -18.94 24.47
C ALA A 415 21.54 -20.28 24.97
#